data_19270978cbcd38eb305779b85e1877e9
#
_entry.id   19270978cbcd38eb305779b85e1877e9
#
_cell.length_a   1.000
_cell.length_b   1.000
_cell.length_c   1.000
_cell.angle_alpha   90.00
_cell.angle_beta   90.00
_cell.angle_gamma   90.00
#
_symmetry.space_group_name_H-M   'P 1'
#
loop_
_entity.id
_entity.type
_entity.pdbx_description
1 polymer ?
#
loop_
_entity_poly.entity_id
_entity_poly.type
_entity_poly.pdbx_seq_one_letter_code
_entity_poly.pdbx_strand_id
1 'polypeptide(L)'
;MKHLTIDKTMKEIWPDTRVGCLQYRVKVEKKNEELWKYLKKEVFKKTRDAIFDNGINDIPNVKESRAAYKAFGKDPSRYRVSSEALIRRIGQGKGLYEVNTVVDVNNLISIESGFSVGSYDVSQISEELVFRIGQKGETYKGIGKDEIKIDALPVLADKDGAIGSSTSDSERAMITENVTEVLTLIYSFSGNDDLEKALEYGRKYLEKYAGAQNPESWIVE
;
A
#
# COMPACT_ATOMS: atom_id res chain seq x y z
N MET A 1 -5.85 19.02 1.61
CA MET A 1 -6.00 17.65 1.06
C MET A 1 -5.16 17.57 -0.20
N LYS A 2 -4.32 16.54 -0.36
CA LYS A 2 -3.52 16.36 -1.58
C LYS A 2 -4.42 16.07 -2.77
N HIS A 3 -4.02 16.52 -3.95
CA HIS A 3 -4.75 16.28 -5.19
C HIS A 3 -4.07 15.14 -5.97
N LEU A 4 -4.71 13.98 -6.05
CA LEU A 4 -4.22 12.81 -6.76
C LEU A 4 -5.03 12.58 -8.04
N THR A 5 -4.34 12.30 -9.13
CA THR A 5 -4.92 11.85 -10.41
C THR A 5 -4.35 10.51 -10.83
N ILE A 6 -5.06 9.78 -11.67
CA ILE A 6 -4.56 8.56 -12.33
C ILE A 6 -4.23 8.91 -13.78
N ASP A 7 -3.03 8.54 -14.21
CA ASP A 7 -2.56 8.79 -15.57
C ASP A 7 -3.46 8.10 -16.61
N LYS A 8 -3.76 8.83 -17.69
CA LYS A 8 -4.65 8.36 -18.76
C LYS A 8 -4.15 7.05 -19.39
N THR A 9 -2.86 6.95 -19.66
CA THR A 9 -2.27 5.73 -20.26
C THR A 9 -2.46 4.52 -19.35
N MET A 10 -2.31 4.70 -18.02
CA MET A 10 -2.57 3.64 -17.06
C MET A 10 -4.04 3.20 -17.11
N LYS A 11 -4.98 4.14 -17.19
CA LYS A 11 -6.43 3.86 -17.29
C LYS A 11 -6.80 3.19 -18.62
N GLU A 12 -6.15 3.55 -19.72
CA GLU A 12 -6.36 2.90 -21.02
C GLU A 12 -5.92 1.43 -21.02
N ILE A 13 -4.82 1.11 -20.32
CA ILE A 13 -4.31 -0.28 -20.20
C ILE A 13 -5.12 -1.07 -19.17
N TRP A 14 -5.48 -0.46 -18.04
CA TRP A 14 -6.22 -1.11 -16.96
C TRP A 14 -7.32 -0.19 -16.41
N PRO A 15 -8.53 -0.22 -17.02
CA PRO A 15 -9.64 0.69 -16.70
C PRO A 15 -10.12 0.62 -15.25
N ASP A 16 -9.96 -0.54 -14.58
CA ASP A 16 -10.38 -0.76 -13.20
C ASP A 16 -9.37 -0.24 -12.15
N THR A 17 -8.32 0.48 -12.58
CA THR A 17 -7.41 1.14 -11.64
C THR A 17 -8.14 2.19 -10.81
N ARG A 18 -8.01 2.08 -9.48
CA ARG A 18 -8.53 3.05 -8.50
C ARG A 18 -7.51 3.24 -7.39
N VAL A 19 -7.57 4.36 -6.71
CA VAL A 19 -6.77 4.61 -5.52
C VAL A 19 -7.67 5.11 -4.40
N GLY A 20 -7.73 4.35 -3.33
CA GLY A 20 -8.34 4.80 -2.08
C GLY A 20 -7.34 5.64 -1.30
N CYS A 21 -7.77 6.79 -0.81
CA CYS A 21 -6.95 7.76 -0.11
C CYS A 21 -7.47 8.00 1.30
N LEU A 22 -6.54 8.11 2.27
CA LEU A 22 -6.80 8.50 3.66
C LEU A 22 -5.76 9.55 4.04
N GLN A 23 -6.17 10.78 4.34
CA GLN A 23 -5.28 11.82 4.86
C GLN A 23 -5.67 12.17 6.29
N TYR A 24 -4.69 12.21 7.19
CA TYR A 24 -4.94 12.37 8.62
C TYR A 24 -3.72 12.92 9.35
N ARG A 25 -3.97 13.55 10.52
CA ARG A 25 -2.93 13.89 11.48
C ARG A 25 -2.69 12.72 12.43
N VAL A 26 -1.44 12.55 12.87
CA VAL A 26 -1.04 11.44 13.72
C VAL A 26 0.20 11.80 14.52
N LYS A 27 0.33 11.19 15.70
CA LYS A 27 1.59 11.06 16.41
C LYS A 27 2.09 9.65 16.20
N VAL A 28 3.10 9.49 15.36
CA VAL A 28 3.66 8.17 15.06
C VAL A 28 4.40 7.62 16.28
N GLU A 29 4.04 6.42 16.71
CA GLU A 29 4.67 5.71 17.82
C GLU A 29 5.40 4.47 17.29
N LYS A 30 6.39 3.99 18.04
CA LYS A 30 7.20 2.82 17.66
C LYS A 30 6.36 1.55 17.54
N LYS A 31 5.33 1.39 18.40
CA LYS A 31 4.56 0.16 18.49
C LYS A 31 3.21 0.38 19.17
N ASN A 32 2.24 -0.43 18.77
CA ASN A 32 0.98 -0.59 19.46
C ASN A 32 0.81 -2.06 19.90
N GLU A 33 0.85 -2.34 21.19
CA GLU A 33 0.81 -3.71 21.74
C GLU A 33 -0.53 -4.41 21.45
N GLU A 34 -1.66 -3.67 21.45
CA GLU A 34 -2.98 -4.23 21.15
C GLU A 34 -3.05 -4.68 19.69
N LEU A 35 -2.54 -3.88 18.75
CA LEU A 35 -2.43 -4.23 17.34
C LEU A 35 -1.61 -5.52 17.16
N TRP A 36 -0.43 -5.60 17.77
CA TRP A 36 0.43 -6.78 17.64
C TRP A 36 -0.16 -8.03 18.28
N LYS A 37 -0.92 -7.89 19.37
CA LYS A 37 -1.68 -8.99 19.95
C LYS A 37 -2.77 -9.48 18.99
N TYR A 38 -3.49 -8.57 18.34
CA TYR A 38 -4.51 -8.89 17.34
C TYR A 38 -3.89 -9.57 16.11
N LEU A 39 -2.82 -9.01 15.54
CA LEU A 39 -2.09 -9.59 14.42
C LEU A 39 -1.67 -11.05 14.69
N LYS A 40 -1.01 -11.29 15.84
CA LYS A 40 -0.47 -12.61 16.17
C LYS A 40 -1.55 -13.65 16.49
N LYS A 41 -2.63 -13.26 17.17
CA LYS A 41 -3.67 -14.19 17.61
C LYS A 41 -4.67 -14.52 16.51
N GLU A 42 -5.13 -13.50 15.77
CA GLU A 42 -6.25 -13.61 14.85
C GLU A 42 -5.79 -13.57 13.39
N VAL A 43 -5.11 -12.48 12.99
CA VAL A 43 -4.84 -12.19 11.58
C VAL A 43 -3.90 -13.23 10.98
N PHE A 44 -2.79 -13.56 11.64
CA PHE A 44 -1.83 -14.54 11.11
C PHE A 44 -2.43 -15.94 10.96
N LYS A 45 -3.30 -16.35 11.90
CA LYS A 45 -3.99 -17.63 11.81
C LYS A 45 -4.94 -17.63 10.62
N LYS A 46 -5.87 -16.65 10.56
CA LYS A 46 -6.84 -16.51 9.47
C LYS A 46 -6.15 -16.47 8.10
N THR A 47 -5.03 -15.75 8.00
CA THR A 47 -4.26 -15.65 6.75
C THR A 47 -3.68 -17.00 6.34
N ARG A 48 -3.11 -17.77 7.27
CA ARG A 48 -2.59 -19.12 6.95
C ARG A 48 -3.70 -20.07 6.53
N ASP A 49 -4.83 -20.05 7.21
CA ASP A 49 -5.99 -20.87 6.86
C ASP A 49 -6.48 -20.53 5.44
N ALA A 50 -6.62 -19.24 5.10
CA ALA A 50 -7.00 -18.79 3.77
C ALA A 50 -5.99 -19.20 2.67
N ILE A 51 -4.68 -19.17 2.96
CA ILE A 51 -3.64 -19.64 2.04
C ILE A 51 -3.74 -21.14 1.81
N PHE A 52 -4.02 -21.91 2.87
CA PHE A 52 -4.15 -23.37 2.79
C PHE A 52 -5.36 -23.75 1.91
N ASP A 53 -6.50 -23.07 2.08
CA ASP A 53 -7.73 -23.38 1.37
C ASP A 53 -7.71 -22.95 -0.10
N ASN A 54 -7.15 -21.80 -0.42
CA ASN A 54 -7.31 -21.17 -1.74
C ASN A 54 -5.99 -20.92 -2.49
N GLY A 55 -4.85 -20.91 -1.80
CA GLY A 55 -3.58 -20.45 -2.37
C GLY A 55 -3.46 -18.92 -2.43
N ILE A 56 -2.23 -18.41 -2.41
CA ILE A 56 -1.97 -16.95 -2.36
C ILE A 56 -2.35 -16.26 -3.67
N ASN A 57 -2.13 -16.92 -4.79
CA ASN A 57 -2.37 -16.32 -6.11
C ASN A 57 -3.86 -16.16 -6.44
N ASP A 58 -4.72 -16.81 -5.69
CA ASP A 58 -6.19 -16.80 -5.87
C ASP A 58 -6.90 -15.85 -4.89
N ILE A 59 -6.16 -15.14 -4.03
CA ILE A 59 -6.69 -14.01 -3.26
C ILE A 59 -7.11 -12.92 -4.27
N PRO A 60 -8.40 -12.50 -4.32
CA PRO A 60 -8.94 -11.70 -5.42
C PRO A 60 -8.12 -10.47 -5.79
N ASN A 61 -7.83 -9.59 -4.82
CA ASN A 61 -7.12 -8.34 -5.08
C ASN A 61 -5.61 -8.53 -5.35
N VAL A 62 -5.01 -9.62 -4.88
CA VAL A 62 -3.65 -10.04 -5.27
C VAL A 62 -3.64 -10.54 -6.72
N LYS A 63 -4.64 -11.34 -7.11
CA LYS A 63 -4.79 -11.87 -8.46
C LYS A 63 -4.92 -10.75 -9.48
N GLU A 64 -5.83 -9.79 -9.23
CA GLU A 64 -6.04 -8.64 -10.13
C GLU A 64 -4.78 -7.74 -10.20
N SER A 65 -4.11 -7.48 -9.10
CA SER A 65 -2.85 -6.74 -9.09
C SER A 65 -1.77 -7.43 -9.94
N ARG A 66 -1.66 -8.76 -9.88
CA ARG A 66 -0.73 -9.53 -10.71
C ARG A 66 -1.09 -9.46 -12.19
N ALA A 67 -2.38 -9.47 -12.52
CA ALA A 67 -2.86 -9.35 -13.91
C ALA A 67 -2.56 -7.94 -14.45
N ALA A 68 -2.83 -6.89 -13.68
CA ALA A 68 -2.50 -5.51 -14.03
C ALA A 68 -0.99 -5.32 -14.27
N TYR A 69 -0.12 -5.87 -13.40
CA TYR A 69 1.33 -5.81 -13.59
C TYR A 69 1.76 -6.41 -14.93
N LYS A 70 1.22 -7.58 -15.31
CA LYS A 70 1.50 -8.20 -16.62
C LYS A 70 1.05 -7.29 -17.76
N ALA A 71 -0.13 -6.66 -17.64
CA ALA A 71 -0.64 -5.73 -18.65
C ALA A 71 0.25 -4.48 -18.79
N PHE A 72 0.85 -3.99 -17.69
CA PHE A 72 1.82 -2.90 -17.71
C PHE A 72 3.21 -3.32 -18.22
N GLY A 73 3.44 -4.62 -18.48
CA GLY A 73 4.73 -5.14 -18.94
C GLY A 73 5.70 -5.55 -17.84
N LYS A 74 5.21 -5.71 -16.60
CA LYS A 74 6.04 -6.13 -15.44
C LYS A 74 5.76 -7.58 -15.06
N ASP A 75 6.82 -8.34 -14.79
CA ASP A 75 6.69 -9.72 -14.29
C ASP A 75 6.37 -9.71 -12.78
N PRO A 76 5.14 -10.10 -12.36
CA PRO A 76 4.73 -10.10 -10.96
C PRO A 76 5.41 -11.20 -10.13
N SER A 77 6.12 -12.15 -10.75
CA SER A 77 6.89 -13.16 -10.02
C SER A 77 8.22 -12.60 -9.49
N ARG A 78 8.79 -11.64 -10.21
CA ARG A 78 10.01 -10.92 -9.83
C ARG A 78 9.72 -9.67 -9.01
N TYR A 79 8.66 -8.94 -9.38
CA TYR A 79 8.22 -7.70 -8.75
C TYR A 79 6.86 -7.92 -8.10
N ARG A 80 6.87 -8.51 -6.90
CA ARG A 80 5.64 -8.81 -6.18
C ARG A 80 5.00 -7.53 -5.63
N VAL A 81 3.68 -7.48 -5.67
CA VAL A 81 2.93 -6.49 -4.93
C VAL A 81 3.18 -6.67 -3.42
N SER A 82 3.19 -5.57 -2.67
CA SER A 82 3.56 -5.59 -1.25
C SER A 82 2.62 -6.47 -0.42
N SER A 83 1.31 -6.46 -0.68
CA SER A 83 0.33 -7.33 -0.02
C SER A 83 0.65 -8.81 -0.19
N GLU A 84 0.96 -9.25 -1.42
CA GLU A 84 1.39 -10.64 -1.68
C GLU A 84 2.64 -11.00 -0.88
N ALA A 85 3.61 -10.10 -0.82
CA ALA A 85 4.85 -10.34 -0.09
C ALA A 85 4.61 -10.53 1.42
N LEU A 86 3.73 -9.71 2.02
CA LEU A 86 3.34 -9.82 3.43
C LEU A 86 2.59 -11.13 3.71
N ILE A 87 1.60 -11.47 2.89
CA ILE A 87 0.81 -12.70 3.00
C ILE A 87 1.71 -13.92 2.89
N ARG A 88 2.64 -13.97 1.90
CA ARG A 88 3.60 -15.07 1.75
C ARG A 88 4.50 -15.22 2.98
N ARG A 89 4.93 -14.11 3.57
CA ARG A 89 5.77 -14.12 4.76
C ARG A 89 5.05 -14.76 5.96
N ILE A 90 3.76 -14.46 6.14
CA ILE A 90 2.90 -15.07 7.16
C ILE A 90 2.71 -16.57 6.89
N GLY A 91 2.44 -16.95 5.64
CA GLY A 91 2.31 -18.36 5.23
C GLY A 91 3.56 -19.18 5.48
N GLN A 92 4.75 -18.56 5.38
CA GLN A 92 6.05 -19.19 5.70
C GLN A 92 6.37 -19.22 7.20
N GLY A 93 5.47 -18.77 8.07
CA GLY A 93 5.71 -18.71 9.52
C GLY A 93 6.68 -17.63 10.00
N LYS A 94 7.12 -16.73 9.11
CA LYS A 94 8.12 -15.69 9.42
C LYS A 94 7.53 -14.47 10.16
N GLY A 95 6.18 -14.34 10.22
CA GLY A 95 5.50 -13.18 10.77
C GLY A 95 5.82 -11.89 10.01
N LEU A 96 5.62 -10.74 10.64
CA LEU A 96 5.92 -9.41 10.10
C LEU A 96 7.04 -8.74 10.89
N TYR A 97 7.63 -7.70 10.33
CA TYR A 97 8.50 -6.78 11.06
C TYR A 97 7.65 -5.75 11.80
N GLU A 98 8.04 -5.40 13.02
CA GLU A 98 7.51 -4.28 13.78
C GLU A 98 8.24 -3.01 13.28
N VAL A 99 7.52 -2.03 12.76
CA VAL A 99 8.13 -0.82 12.18
C VAL A 99 7.72 0.42 12.96
N ASN A 100 6.47 0.82 12.85
CA ASN A 100 5.81 1.87 13.62
C ASN A 100 4.29 1.73 13.47
N THR A 101 3.52 2.47 14.27
CA THR A 101 2.06 2.31 14.33
C THR A 101 1.36 2.51 13.00
N VAL A 102 1.81 3.43 12.16
CA VAL A 102 1.22 3.69 10.83
C VAL A 102 1.52 2.54 9.87
N VAL A 103 2.79 2.15 9.75
CA VAL A 103 3.21 1.08 8.83
C VAL A 103 2.65 -0.27 9.26
N ASP A 104 2.55 -0.54 10.56
CA ASP A 104 1.97 -1.79 11.06
C ASP A 104 0.46 -1.87 10.76
N VAL A 105 -0.26 -0.74 10.80
CA VAL A 105 -1.67 -0.66 10.35
C VAL A 105 -1.77 -0.84 8.83
N ASN A 106 -0.86 -0.26 8.02
CA ASN A 106 -0.83 -0.51 6.58
C ASN A 106 -0.68 -1.99 6.26
N ASN A 107 0.20 -2.68 7.00
CA ASN A 107 0.39 -4.12 6.85
C ASN A 107 -0.89 -4.89 7.18
N LEU A 108 -1.61 -4.50 8.24
CA LEU A 108 -2.90 -5.09 8.60
C LEU A 108 -3.93 -4.91 7.47
N ILE A 109 -4.10 -3.68 6.95
CA ILE A 109 -5.01 -3.39 5.84
C ILE A 109 -4.64 -4.24 4.61
N SER A 110 -3.34 -4.29 4.26
CA SER A 110 -2.86 -5.07 3.10
C SER A 110 -3.15 -6.55 3.20
N ILE A 111 -3.01 -7.13 4.40
CA ILE A 111 -3.23 -8.56 4.63
C ILE A 111 -4.72 -8.90 4.56
N GLU A 112 -5.57 -8.09 5.16
CA GLU A 112 -7.02 -8.35 5.22
C GLU A 112 -7.73 -8.09 3.89
N SER A 113 -7.26 -7.09 3.12
CA SER A 113 -7.87 -6.72 1.84
C SER A 113 -7.24 -7.40 0.62
N GLY A 114 -5.96 -7.78 0.72
CA GLY A 114 -5.18 -8.17 -0.45
C GLY A 114 -4.65 -6.99 -1.28
N PHE A 115 -5.06 -5.75 -0.99
CA PHE A 115 -4.53 -4.56 -1.66
C PHE A 115 -3.15 -4.17 -1.12
N SER A 116 -2.29 -3.63 -1.98
CA SER A 116 -1.08 -2.95 -1.54
C SER A 116 -1.41 -1.59 -0.95
N VAL A 117 -0.75 -1.24 0.16
CA VAL A 117 -0.94 0.02 0.88
C VAL A 117 0.41 0.70 1.05
N GLY A 118 0.47 1.98 0.73
CA GLY A 118 1.61 2.86 0.98
C GLY A 118 1.21 4.06 1.84
N SER A 119 2.11 4.55 2.69
CA SER A 119 1.90 5.76 3.47
C SER A 119 3.07 6.72 3.32
N TYR A 120 2.74 8.01 3.21
CA TYR A 120 3.67 9.07 2.83
C TYR A 120 3.57 10.25 3.77
N ASP A 121 4.72 10.81 4.15
CA ASP A 121 4.81 12.07 4.88
C ASP A 121 4.33 13.21 3.98
N VAL A 122 3.21 13.83 4.35
CA VAL A 122 2.58 14.92 3.59
C VAL A 122 3.53 16.10 3.40
N SER A 123 4.46 16.34 4.34
CA SER A 123 5.44 17.43 4.26
C SER A 123 6.52 17.21 3.19
N GLN A 124 6.73 15.97 2.75
CA GLN A 124 7.78 15.58 1.80
C GLN A 124 7.28 15.37 0.37
N ILE A 125 5.99 15.61 0.12
CA ILE A 125 5.35 15.41 -1.19
C ILE A 125 4.63 16.68 -1.65
N SER A 126 4.61 16.89 -2.96
CA SER A 126 3.95 18.05 -3.57
C SER A 126 2.43 18.00 -3.39
N GLU A 127 1.74 19.12 -3.66
CA GLU A 127 0.28 19.20 -3.62
C GLU A 127 -0.37 18.32 -4.68
N GLU A 128 0.18 18.35 -5.90
CA GLU A 128 -0.27 17.58 -7.05
C GLU A 128 0.47 16.27 -7.13
N LEU A 129 -0.28 15.16 -7.17
CA LEU A 129 0.22 13.79 -7.26
C LEU A 129 -0.37 13.10 -8.48
N VAL A 130 0.39 12.16 -9.05
CA VAL A 130 -0.09 11.31 -10.15
C VAL A 130 0.25 9.85 -9.87
N PHE A 131 -0.72 8.96 -10.04
CA PHE A 131 -0.50 7.52 -10.08
C PHE A 131 -0.35 7.10 -11.54
N ARG A 132 0.85 6.65 -11.92
CA ARG A 132 1.23 6.39 -13.30
C ARG A 132 2.10 5.14 -13.44
N ILE A 133 2.38 4.75 -14.66
CA ILE A 133 3.38 3.72 -14.97
C ILE A 133 4.77 4.34 -14.92
N GLY A 134 5.71 3.68 -14.25
CA GLY A 134 7.11 4.09 -14.19
C GLY A 134 7.77 4.08 -15.55
N GLN A 135 8.56 5.11 -15.86
CA GLN A 135 9.21 5.30 -17.16
C GLN A 135 10.44 4.40 -17.30
N LYS A 136 10.85 4.16 -18.55
CA LYS A 136 12.06 3.37 -18.85
C LYS A 136 13.30 4.00 -18.24
N GLY A 137 14.03 3.22 -17.47
CA GLY A 137 15.25 3.66 -16.78
C GLY A 137 15.02 4.46 -15.51
N GLU A 138 13.78 4.67 -15.12
CA GLU A 138 13.43 5.37 -13.87
C GLU A 138 13.76 4.51 -12.66
N THR A 139 14.33 5.14 -11.65
CA THR A 139 14.73 4.50 -10.39
C THR A 139 14.44 5.41 -9.21
N TYR A 140 14.41 4.85 -8.00
CA TYR A 140 14.54 5.58 -6.75
C TYR A 140 15.21 4.73 -5.67
N LYS A 141 15.73 5.39 -4.63
CA LYS A 141 16.25 4.71 -3.45
C LYS A 141 15.10 4.16 -2.61
N GLY A 142 15.01 2.85 -2.48
CA GLY A 142 13.96 2.17 -1.70
C GLY A 142 14.25 2.16 -0.20
N ILE A 143 13.21 2.09 0.64
CA ILE A 143 13.35 2.01 2.09
C ILE A 143 14.14 0.75 2.47
N GLY A 144 15.32 0.94 3.09
CA GLY A 144 16.21 -0.14 3.50
C GLY A 144 16.75 -0.98 2.34
N LYS A 145 16.78 -0.43 1.14
CA LYS A 145 17.26 -1.07 -0.09
C LYS A 145 18.17 -0.10 -0.86
N ASP A 146 18.93 -0.66 -1.79
CA ASP A 146 19.62 0.12 -2.80
C ASP A 146 18.62 0.71 -3.83
N GLU A 147 19.15 1.23 -4.93
CA GLU A 147 18.36 1.76 -6.02
C GLU A 147 17.42 0.71 -6.63
N ILE A 148 16.13 1.04 -6.70
CA ILE A 148 15.08 0.19 -7.24
C ILE A 148 14.71 0.67 -8.64
N LYS A 149 14.76 -0.23 -9.62
CA LYS A 149 14.25 0.01 -10.98
C LYS A 149 12.73 -0.05 -10.98
N ILE A 150 12.09 1.05 -11.32
CA ILE A 150 10.62 1.20 -11.28
C ILE A 150 9.98 1.28 -12.67
N ASP A 151 10.75 1.08 -13.73
CA ASP A 151 10.22 0.99 -15.09
C ASP A 151 9.08 -0.04 -15.17
N ALA A 152 7.97 0.33 -15.81
CA ALA A 152 6.74 -0.45 -15.93
C ALA A 152 6.05 -0.86 -14.60
N LEU A 153 6.45 -0.31 -13.45
CA LEU A 153 5.70 -0.47 -12.19
C LEU A 153 4.63 0.61 -12.06
N PRO A 154 3.48 0.31 -11.43
CA PRO A 154 2.55 1.35 -10.96
C PRO A 154 3.22 2.16 -9.85
N VAL A 155 3.41 3.45 -10.07
CA VAL A 155 4.11 4.35 -9.15
C VAL A 155 3.29 5.59 -8.83
N LEU A 156 3.35 6.02 -7.57
CA LEU A 156 2.97 7.35 -7.15
C LEU A 156 4.13 8.30 -7.44
N ALA A 157 3.84 9.43 -8.05
CA ALA A 157 4.82 10.46 -8.35
C ALA A 157 4.28 11.87 -8.10
N ASP A 158 5.17 12.81 -7.94
CA ASP A 158 4.90 14.24 -7.93
C ASP A 158 5.85 14.97 -8.90
N LYS A 159 5.93 16.30 -8.82
CA LYS A 159 6.82 17.11 -9.67
C LYS A 159 8.31 16.76 -9.54
N ASP A 160 8.73 16.19 -8.41
CA ASP A 160 10.13 15.86 -8.10
C ASP A 160 10.46 14.38 -8.41
N GLY A 161 9.51 13.61 -8.98
CA GLY A 161 9.67 12.23 -9.41
C GLY A 161 8.86 11.22 -8.61
N ALA A 162 9.13 9.93 -8.83
CA ALA A 162 8.40 8.85 -8.16
C ALA A 162 8.72 8.79 -6.65
N ILE A 163 7.66 8.54 -5.86
CA ILE A 163 7.68 8.53 -4.40
C ILE A 163 7.57 7.11 -3.86
N GLY A 164 6.78 6.27 -4.51
CA GLY A 164 6.51 4.91 -4.07
C GLY A 164 5.78 4.11 -5.12
N SER A 165 5.55 2.86 -4.83
CA SER A 165 4.86 1.93 -5.71
C SER A 165 4.08 0.88 -4.91
N SER A 166 3.16 0.19 -5.57
CA SER A 166 2.47 -0.96 -4.97
C SER A 166 3.40 -2.17 -4.68
N THR A 167 4.70 -2.06 -4.95
CA THR A 167 5.74 -3.05 -4.62
C THR A 167 6.62 -2.62 -3.46
N SER A 168 7.07 -1.36 -3.42
CA SER A 168 7.99 -0.83 -2.40
C SER A 168 8.04 0.70 -2.51
N ASP A 169 8.21 1.38 -1.41
CA ASP A 169 8.26 2.84 -1.36
C ASP A 169 9.70 3.38 -1.34
N SER A 170 9.86 4.65 -1.75
CA SER A 170 11.13 5.35 -1.67
C SER A 170 11.37 5.91 -0.27
N GLU A 171 12.64 6.14 0.08
CA GLU A 171 13.01 6.78 1.35
C GLU A 171 12.53 8.23 1.46
N ARG A 172 12.24 8.90 0.34
CA ARG A 172 11.96 10.34 0.29
C ARG A 172 10.81 10.78 1.20
N ALA A 173 9.74 10.02 1.22
CA ALA A 173 8.52 10.34 1.98
C ALA A 173 8.15 9.25 2.99
N MET A 174 9.14 8.50 3.48
CA MET A 174 8.89 7.42 4.42
C MET A 174 8.36 7.92 5.76
N ILE A 175 7.55 7.10 6.40
CA ILE A 175 6.99 7.41 7.72
C ILE A 175 8.04 7.18 8.80
N THR A 176 8.37 8.26 9.51
CA THR A 176 9.24 8.27 10.69
C THR A 176 8.46 8.74 11.93
N GLU A 177 9.04 8.65 13.12
CA GLU A 177 8.43 9.13 14.36
C GLU A 177 8.20 10.65 14.40
N ASN A 178 8.81 11.42 13.49
CA ASN A 178 8.66 12.87 13.40
C ASN A 178 7.51 13.32 12.49
N VAL A 179 6.87 12.38 11.79
CA VAL A 179 5.77 12.68 10.86
C VAL A 179 4.51 13.02 11.65
N THR A 180 3.84 14.10 11.28
CA THR A 180 2.64 14.61 11.94
C THR A 180 1.39 14.57 11.07
N GLU A 181 1.56 14.46 9.76
CA GLU A 181 0.47 14.34 8.79
C GLU A 181 0.82 13.30 7.73
N VAL A 182 -0.10 12.38 7.48
CA VAL A 182 0.12 11.21 6.61
C VAL A 182 -0.94 11.15 5.53
N LEU A 183 -0.49 10.80 4.31
CA LEU A 183 -1.35 10.34 3.23
C LEU A 183 -1.15 8.82 3.07
N THR A 184 -2.19 8.03 3.34
CA THR A 184 -2.22 6.59 3.10
C THR A 184 -2.99 6.30 1.82
N LEU A 185 -2.40 5.50 0.93
CA LEU A 185 -2.98 5.10 -0.34
C LEU A 185 -3.19 3.58 -0.38
N ILE A 186 -4.37 3.16 -0.82
CA ILE A 186 -4.75 1.78 -1.08
C ILE A 186 -4.88 1.62 -2.59
N TYR A 187 -4.01 0.82 -3.20
CA TYR A 187 -3.94 0.64 -4.65
C TYR A 187 -4.85 -0.50 -5.10
N SER A 188 -5.91 -0.17 -5.84
CA SER A 188 -6.84 -1.15 -6.41
C SER A 188 -6.67 -1.27 -7.92
N PHE A 189 -6.68 -2.52 -8.40
CA PHE A 189 -6.79 -2.89 -9.81
C PHE A 189 -8.06 -3.73 -10.08
N SER A 190 -8.99 -3.76 -9.12
CA SER A 190 -10.24 -4.53 -9.16
C SER A 190 -11.50 -3.65 -9.02
N GLY A 191 -11.37 -2.33 -9.21
CA GLY A 191 -12.49 -1.40 -9.08
C GLY A 191 -12.79 -0.96 -7.64
N ASN A 192 -14.04 -0.63 -7.34
CA ASN A 192 -14.45 0.08 -6.12
C ASN A 192 -14.94 -0.79 -4.98
N ASP A 193 -15.68 -1.88 -5.22
CA ASP A 193 -16.48 -2.56 -4.19
C ASP A 193 -15.71 -2.98 -2.93
N ASP A 194 -14.58 -3.65 -3.10
CA ASP A 194 -13.73 -4.02 -1.97
C ASP A 194 -12.85 -2.87 -1.48
N LEU A 195 -12.59 -1.86 -2.32
CA LEU A 195 -11.82 -0.68 -1.98
C LEU A 195 -12.55 0.21 -0.97
N GLU A 196 -13.86 0.41 -1.13
CA GLU A 196 -14.69 1.16 -0.17
C GLU A 196 -14.66 0.49 1.21
N LYS A 197 -14.81 -0.82 1.26
CA LYS A 197 -14.70 -1.60 2.51
C LYS A 197 -13.30 -1.45 3.13
N ALA A 198 -12.24 -1.51 2.30
CA ALA A 198 -10.87 -1.35 2.77
C ALA A 198 -10.61 0.04 3.34
N LEU A 199 -11.18 1.09 2.76
CA LEU A 199 -11.13 2.45 3.30
C LEU A 199 -11.87 2.55 4.64
N GLU A 200 -13.06 1.93 4.75
CA GLU A 200 -13.86 1.99 5.98
C GLU A 200 -13.13 1.35 7.17
N TYR A 201 -12.67 0.11 7.03
CA TYR A 201 -11.95 -0.52 8.14
C TYR A 201 -10.53 0.04 8.32
N GLY A 202 -9.89 0.48 7.24
CA GLY A 202 -8.60 1.16 7.29
C GLY A 202 -8.65 2.41 8.16
N ARG A 203 -9.68 3.24 7.99
CA ARG A 203 -9.94 4.40 8.84
C ARG A 203 -10.08 3.98 10.31
N LYS A 204 -10.92 2.97 10.60
CA LYS A 204 -11.13 2.45 11.97
C LYS A 204 -9.83 1.94 12.60
N TYR A 205 -8.99 1.23 11.83
CA TYR A 205 -7.71 0.73 12.32
C TYR A 205 -6.69 1.84 12.57
N LEU A 206 -6.62 2.84 11.67
CA LEU A 206 -5.75 4.00 11.86
C LEU A 206 -6.15 4.81 13.10
N GLU A 207 -7.44 5.06 13.31
CA GLU A 207 -7.95 5.70 14.52
C GLU A 207 -7.61 4.90 15.78
N LYS A 208 -7.89 3.59 15.76
CA LYS A 208 -7.73 2.71 16.93
C LYS A 208 -6.29 2.42 17.29
N TYR A 209 -5.46 2.11 16.32
CA TYR A 209 -4.13 1.55 16.55
C TYR A 209 -2.98 2.52 16.27
N ALA A 210 -3.19 3.51 15.39
CA ALA A 210 -2.19 4.54 15.10
C ALA A 210 -2.53 5.90 15.73
N GLY A 211 -3.74 6.07 16.31
CA GLY A 211 -4.17 7.34 16.90
C GLY A 211 -4.43 8.43 15.86
N ALA A 212 -4.82 8.04 14.64
CA ALA A 212 -5.16 8.97 13.58
C ALA A 212 -6.32 9.89 13.99
N GLN A 213 -6.16 11.19 13.74
CA GLN A 213 -7.14 12.22 14.06
C GLN A 213 -7.86 12.67 12.79
N ASN A 214 -9.22 12.59 12.81
CA ASN A 214 -10.10 13.05 11.75
C ASN A 214 -9.65 12.60 10.33
N PRO A 215 -9.49 11.29 10.09
CA PRO A 215 -9.08 10.82 8.78
C PRO A 215 -10.15 11.13 7.72
N GLU A 216 -9.77 11.94 6.73
CA GLU A 216 -10.55 12.20 5.54
C GLU A 216 -10.28 11.09 4.52
N SER A 217 -11.32 10.57 3.86
CA SER A 217 -11.19 9.49 2.88
C SER A 217 -11.91 9.82 1.58
N TRP A 218 -11.29 9.46 0.45
CA TRP A 218 -11.87 9.57 -0.89
C TRP A 218 -11.31 8.51 -1.83
N ILE A 219 -11.96 8.31 -2.96
CA ILE A 219 -11.50 7.43 -4.04
C ILE A 219 -11.17 8.29 -5.26
N VAL A 220 -10.07 7.96 -5.92
CA VAL A 220 -9.65 8.51 -7.22
C VAL A 220 -9.90 7.45 -8.28
N GLU A 221 -10.62 7.86 -9.36
CA GLU A 221 -11.02 6.99 -10.47
C GLU A 221 -10.32 7.33 -11.79
#